data_8ccf29bc0fffdf221fab5bea29bc25de
#
_entry.id   8ccf29bc0fffdf221fab5bea29bc25de
#
_cell.length_a   1.000
_cell.length_b   1.000
_cell.length_c   1.000
_cell.angle_alpha   90.00
_cell.angle_beta   90.00
_cell.angle_gamma   90.00
#
_symmetry.space_group_name_H-M   'P 1'
#
loop_
_entity.id
_entity.type
_entity.pdbx_description
1 polymer ?
#
loop_
_entity_poly.entity_id
_entity_poly.type
_entity_poly.pdbx_seq_one_letter_code
_entity_poly.pdbx_strand_id
1 'polypeptide(L)'
;VEAMNKGRRQAENCVAQTEVADQALDSITHAVHMAHDRSEQISHAAKEQNQVSHEISKLLESIVNIAEETASGAEQTSDSSHEVARLAEELRLSVDQFKV
;
A
#
# COMPACT_ATOMS: atom_id res chain seq x y z
N VAL A 1 -25.50 53.94 -42.89
CA VAL A 1 -24.05 53.64 -42.78
C VAL A 1 -23.65 53.37 -41.32
N GLU A 2 -24.17 54.12 -40.35
CA GLU A 2 -23.93 53.89 -38.92
C GLU A 2 -24.51 52.54 -38.47
N ALA A 3 -25.72 52.19 -38.91
CA ALA A 3 -26.37 50.91 -38.56
C ALA A 3 -25.60 49.75 -39.10
N MET A 4 -25.05 49.84 -40.32
CA MET A 4 -24.24 48.78 -40.93
C MET A 4 -22.91 48.60 -40.19
N ASN A 5 -22.25 49.66 -39.77
CA ASN A 5 -21.02 49.62 -39.02
C ASN A 5 -21.26 49.02 -37.63
N LYS A 6 -22.37 49.37 -36.99
CA LYS A 6 -22.77 48.84 -35.70
C LYS A 6 -23.04 47.33 -35.78
N GLY A 7 -23.74 46.90 -36.85
CA GLY A 7 -24.01 45.49 -37.12
C GLY A 7 -22.73 44.71 -37.37
N ARG A 8 -21.78 45.28 -38.11
CA ARG A 8 -20.48 44.67 -38.34
C ARG A 8 -19.66 44.47 -37.05
N ARG A 9 -19.66 45.51 -36.20
CA ARG A 9 -19.00 45.45 -34.88
C ARG A 9 -19.61 44.36 -34.02
N GLN A 10 -20.92 44.23 -33.99
CA GLN A 10 -21.61 43.18 -33.23
C GLN A 10 -21.29 41.84 -33.77
N ALA A 11 -21.22 41.67 -35.08
CA ALA A 11 -20.84 40.41 -35.73
C ALA A 11 -19.38 40.01 -35.36
N GLU A 12 -18.48 41.02 -35.43
CA GLU A 12 -17.07 40.80 -35.06
C GLU A 12 -16.93 40.43 -33.58
N ASN A 13 -17.70 41.06 -32.70
CA ASN A 13 -17.72 40.71 -31.26
C ASN A 13 -18.27 39.31 -31.03
N CYS A 14 -19.30 38.89 -31.78
CA CYS A 14 -19.85 37.55 -31.71
C CYS A 14 -18.82 36.48 -32.12
N VAL A 15 -18.08 36.73 -33.19
CA VAL A 15 -17.03 35.86 -33.67
C VAL A 15 -15.93 35.74 -32.61
N ALA A 16 -15.51 36.87 -32.03
CA ALA A 16 -14.49 36.90 -30.99
C ALA A 16 -14.94 36.13 -29.75
N GLN A 17 -16.19 36.28 -29.31
CA GLN A 17 -16.76 35.54 -28.20
C GLN A 17 -16.87 34.05 -28.49
N THR A 18 -17.20 33.69 -29.72
CA THR A 18 -17.25 32.29 -30.16
C THR A 18 -15.87 31.66 -30.10
N GLU A 19 -14.83 32.36 -30.52
CA GLU A 19 -13.44 31.90 -30.43
C GLU A 19 -13.00 31.68 -28.98
N VAL A 20 -13.35 32.60 -28.08
CA VAL A 20 -13.06 32.47 -26.65
C VAL A 20 -13.77 31.25 -26.06
N ALA A 21 -15.05 31.05 -26.42
CA ALA A 21 -15.82 29.90 -25.99
C ALA A 21 -15.21 28.59 -26.51
N ASP A 22 -14.76 28.58 -27.77
CA ASP A 22 -14.11 27.44 -28.40
C ASP A 22 -12.83 27.07 -27.67
N GLN A 23 -11.99 28.06 -27.37
CA GLN A 23 -10.75 27.85 -26.60
C GLN A 23 -11.06 27.33 -25.20
N ALA A 24 -12.11 27.84 -24.55
CA ALA A 24 -12.53 27.37 -23.24
C ALA A 24 -12.98 25.90 -23.31
N LEU A 25 -13.72 25.53 -24.35
CA LEU A 25 -14.16 24.15 -24.57
C LEU A 25 -12.97 23.23 -24.81
N ASP A 26 -11.97 23.66 -25.59
CA ASP A 26 -10.74 22.92 -25.81
C ASP A 26 -10.00 22.67 -24.50
N SER A 27 -9.90 23.70 -23.65
CA SER A 27 -9.28 23.56 -22.32
C SER A 27 -10.03 22.58 -21.44
N ILE A 28 -11.37 22.61 -21.47
CA ILE A 28 -12.22 21.69 -20.73
C ILE A 28 -12.01 20.24 -21.22
N THR A 29 -12.00 20.09 -22.55
CA THR A 29 -11.78 18.77 -23.18
C THR A 29 -10.41 18.22 -22.76
N HIS A 30 -9.38 19.04 -22.80
CA HIS A 30 -8.04 18.67 -22.37
C HIS A 30 -8.02 18.26 -20.90
N ALA A 31 -8.68 19.03 -20.04
CA ALA A 31 -8.77 18.73 -18.60
C ALA A 31 -9.52 17.41 -18.36
N VAL A 32 -10.58 17.15 -19.12
CA VAL A 32 -11.34 15.89 -19.04
C VAL A 32 -10.47 14.70 -19.46
N HIS A 33 -9.69 14.84 -20.52
CA HIS A 33 -8.75 13.80 -20.95
C HIS A 33 -7.69 13.52 -19.87
N MET A 34 -7.14 14.56 -19.28
CA MET A 34 -6.18 14.40 -18.18
C MET A 34 -6.80 13.73 -16.97
N ALA A 35 -8.04 14.10 -16.63
CA ALA A 35 -8.77 13.48 -15.53
C ALA A 35 -9.04 11.99 -15.81
N HIS A 36 -9.37 11.65 -17.05
CA HIS A 36 -9.57 10.27 -17.47
C HIS A 36 -8.29 9.45 -17.32
N ASP A 37 -7.17 9.98 -17.80
CA ASP A 37 -5.87 9.32 -17.72
C ASP A 37 -5.45 9.10 -16.25
N ARG A 38 -5.66 10.11 -15.42
CA ARG A 38 -5.37 10.02 -13.98
C ARG A 38 -6.27 8.99 -13.30
N SER A 39 -7.54 8.93 -13.70
CA SER A 39 -8.50 7.95 -13.17
C SER A 39 -8.07 6.54 -13.52
N GLU A 40 -7.57 6.31 -14.73
CA GLU A 40 -7.02 5.01 -15.14
C GLU A 40 -5.81 4.64 -14.29
N GLN A 41 -4.89 5.58 -14.07
CA GLN A 41 -3.72 5.39 -13.22
C GLN A 41 -4.11 5.04 -11.78
N ILE A 42 -5.12 5.73 -11.24
CA ILE A 42 -5.65 5.46 -9.89
C ILE A 42 -6.25 4.06 -9.84
N SER A 43 -7.00 3.67 -10.86
CA SER A 43 -7.59 2.34 -10.96
C SER A 43 -6.51 1.24 -10.95
N HIS A 44 -5.45 1.42 -11.73
CA HIS A 44 -4.31 0.51 -11.74
C HIS A 44 -3.61 0.44 -10.38
N ALA A 45 -3.37 1.60 -9.78
CA ALA A 45 -2.76 1.69 -8.45
C ALA A 45 -3.62 1.00 -7.39
N ALA A 46 -4.94 1.16 -7.47
CA ALA A 46 -5.88 0.49 -6.56
C ALA A 46 -5.84 -1.03 -6.70
N LYS A 47 -5.73 -1.53 -7.92
CA LYS A 47 -5.58 -2.98 -8.19
C LYS A 47 -4.29 -3.52 -7.62
N GLU A 48 -3.18 -2.81 -7.83
CA GLU A 48 -1.88 -3.17 -7.28
C GLU A 48 -1.90 -3.15 -5.76
N GLN A 49 -2.52 -2.13 -5.17
CA GLN A 49 -2.70 -2.03 -3.72
C GLN A 49 -3.48 -3.20 -3.16
N ASN A 50 -4.53 -3.62 -3.84
CA ASN A 50 -5.34 -4.77 -3.45
C ASN A 50 -4.50 -6.06 -3.47
N GLN A 51 -3.69 -6.23 -4.49
CA GLN A 51 -2.77 -7.35 -4.64
C GLN A 51 -1.73 -7.38 -3.51
N VAL A 52 -1.12 -6.22 -3.24
CA VAL A 52 -0.13 -6.08 -2.15
C VAL A 52 -0.79 -6.35 -0.79
N SER A 53 -2.03 -5.89 -0.59
CA SER A 53 -2.79 -6.15 0.64
C SER A 53 -3.02 -7.64 0.85
N HIS A 54 -3.32 -8.38 -0.22
CA HIS A 54 -3.46 -9.83 -0.18
C HIS A 54 -2.15 -10.53 0.21
N GLU A 55 -1.05 -10.07 -0.38
CA GLU A 55 0.29 -10.59 -0.06
C GLU A 55 0.66 -10.30 1.40
N ILE A 56 0.35 -9.10 1.88
CA ILE A 56 0.57 -8.72 3.29
C ILE A 56 -0.23 -9.63 4.22
N SER A 57 -1.50 -9.92 3.89
CA SER A 57 -2.34 -10.83 4.67
C SER A 57 -1.72 -12.22 4.78
N LYS A 58 -1.19 -12.75 3.67
CA LYS A 58 -0.50 -14.04 3.64
C LYS A 58 0.77 -14.02 4.49
N LEU A 59 1.53 -12.92 4.41
CA LEU A 59 2.73 -12.75 5.22
C LEU A 59 2.40 -12.67 6.71
N LEU A 60 1.30 -12.01 7.06
CA LEU A 60 0.83 -11.94 8.45
C LEU A 60 0.46 -13.33 8.98
N GLU A 61 -0.22 -14.15 8.19
CA GLU A 61 -0.51 -15.54 8.54
C GLU A 61 0.77 -16.33 8.79
N SER A 62 1.76 -16.16 7.92
CA SER A 62 3.08 -16.79 8.08
C SER A 62 3.77 -16.33 9.36
N ILE A 63 3.70 -15.05 9.68
CA ILE A 63 4.27 -14.48 10.91
C ILE A 63 3.61 -15.09 12.14
N VAL A 64 2.28 -15.22 12.14
CA VAL A 64 1.52 -15.85 13.23
C VAL A 64 1.97 -17.32 13.40
N ASN A 65 2.10 -18.06 12.32
CA ASN A 65 2.58 -19.45 12.36
C ASN A 65 4.00 -19.55 12.91
N ILE A 66 4.90 -18.65 12.49
CA ILE A 66 6.27 -18.58 12.99
C ILE A 66 6.28 -18.24 14.48
N ALA A 67 5.42 -17.32 14.91
CA ALA A 67 5.29 -16.95 16.32
C ALA A 67 4.84 -18.15 17.15
N GLU A 68 3.88 -18.93 16.68
CA GLU A 68 3.42 -20.15 17.35
C GLU A 68 4.54 -21.20 17.43
N GLU A 69 5.28 -21.40 16.35
CA GLU A 69 6.44 -22.29 16.33
C GLU A 69 7.53 -21.83 17.28
N THR A 70 7.78 -20.52 17.32
CA THR A 70 8.76 -19.91 18.22
C THR A 70 8.36 -20.11 19.68
N ALA A 71 7.09 -19.93 20.00
CA ALA A 71 6.56 -20.15 21.35
C ALA A 71 6.72 -21.63 21.77
N SER A 72 6.38 -22.54 20.86
CA SER A 72 6.53 -23.97 21.07
C SER A 72 8.00 -24.36 21.25
N GLY A 73 8.89 -23.81 20.42
CA GLY A 73 10.34 -24.02 20.53
C GLY A 73 10.91 -23.48 21.82
N ALA A 74 10.42 -22.34 22.28
CA ALA A 74 10.83 -21.74 23.56
C ALA A 74 10.43 -22.63 24.75
N GLU A 75 9.22 -23.19 24.69
CA GLU A 75 8.75 -24.17 25.71
C GLU A 75 9.65 -25.41 25.73
N GLN A 76 9.94 -25.98 24.58
CA GLN A 76 10.86 -27.13 24.46
C GLN A 76 12.24 -26.80 24.99
N THR A 77 12.75 -25.61 24.68
CA THR A 77 14.06 -25.14 25.16
C THR A 77 14.07 -25.02 26.69
N SER A 78 12.98 -24.50 27.24
CA SER A 78 12.80 -24.39 28.69
C SER A 78 12.81 -25.77 29.36
N ASP A 79 12.04 -26.71 28.79
CA ASP A 79 11.98 -28.08 29.30
C ASP A 79 13.35 -28.77 29.22
N SER A 80 14.05 -28.62 28.09
CA SER A 80 15.40 -29.15 27.91
C SER A 80 16.40 -28.55 28.89
N SER A 81 16.28 -27.25 29.18
CA SER A 81 17.12 -26.56 30.16
C SER A 81 16.90 -27.10 31.58
N HIS A 82 15.64 -27.38 31.93
CA HIS A 82 15.31 -28.01 33.22
C HIS A 82 15.90 -29.40 33.31
N GLU A 83 15.83 -30.17 32.25
CA GLU A 83 16.41 -31.51 32.19
C GLU A 83 17.93 -31.50 32.31
N VAL A 84 18.59 -30.56 31.62
CA VAL A 84 20.04 -30.36 31.72
C VAL A 84 20.42 -29.99 33.16
N ALA A 85 19.67 -29.11 33.83
CA ALA A 85 19.88 -28.73 35.20
C ALA A 85 19.73 -29.94 36.15
N ARG A 86 18.73 -30.79 35.91
CA ARG A 86 18.53 -32.03 36.68
C ARG A 86 19.69 -33.00 36.49
N LEU A 87 20.14 -33.17 35.24
CA LEU A 87 21.30 -34.03 34.96
C LEU A 87 22.58 -33.52 35.60
N ALA A 88 22.78 -32.20 35.60
CA ALA A 88 23.92 -31.55 36.24
C ALA A 88 23.91 -31.81 37.76
N GLU A 89 22.73 -31.74 38.39
CA GLU A 89 22.57 -32.05 39.81
C GLU A 89 22.85 -33.52 40.11
N GLU A 90 22.36 -34.44 39.28
CA GLU A 90 22.66 -35.88 39.37
C GLU A 90 24.14 -36.14 39.24
N LEU A 91 24.82 -35.48 38.31
CA LEU A 91 26.27 -35.57 38.15
C LEU A 91 27.01 -35.08 39.37
N ARG A 92 26.58 -33.97 39.92
CA ARG A 92 27.18 -33.41 41.14
C ARG A 92 27.07 -34.39 42.30
N LEU A 93 25.91 -34.98 42.48
CA LEU A 93 25.67 -35.99 43.51
C LEU A 93 26.54 -37.23 43.30
N SER A 94 26.66 -37.69 42.04
CA SER A 94 27.51 -38.84 41.67
C SER A 94 28.98 -38.57 41.97
N VAL A 95 29.46 -37.35 41.64
CA VAL A 95 30.84 -36.95 41.93
C VAL A 95 31.08 -36.87 43.46
N ASP A 96 30.10 -36.33 44.20
CA ASP A 96 30.17 -36.26 45.66
C ASP A 96 30.24 -37.69 46.30
N GLN A 97 29.52 -38.67 45.74
CA GLN A 97 29.56 -40.08 46.16
C GLN A 97 30.94 -40.71 45.94
N PHE A 98 31.62 -40.31 44.87
CA PHE A 98 32.98 -40.78 44.56
C PHE A 98 34.06 -40.04 45.33
N LYS A 99 33.72 -38.93 45.95
CA LYS A 99 34.65 -38.10 46.75
C LYS A 99 34.65 -38.63 48.18
N VAL A 100 35.53 -39.56 48.44
CA VAL A 100 35.71 -40.09 49.77
C VAL A 100 36.93 -39.49 50.44
#